data_05188fae4924254e4c92d16af5cea2bf
#
_entry.id   05188fae4924254e4c92d16af5cea2bf
#
_cell.length_a   1.000
_cell.length_b   1.000
_cell.length_c   1.000
_cell.angle_alpha   90.00
_cell.angle_beta   90.00
_cell.angle_gamma   90.00
#
_symmetry.space_group_name_H-M   'P 1'
#
loop_
_entity.id
_entity.type
_entity.pdbx_description
1 polymer ?
#
loop_
_entity_poly.entity_id
_entity_poly.type
_entity_poly.pdbx_seq_one_letter_code
_entity_poly.pdbx_strand_id
1 'polypeptide(L)'
;IFQPHLYSRTRDFAAEFAAVLDNLDEAILLDIYPARELPIEGVTSGIILEKMKIADKKILSKEALLATLRNHQTEVLLTMGAGDIDQLIEPLMNLLKEKM
;
A
#
# COMPACT_ATOMS: atom_id res chain seq x y z
N ILE A 1 0.25 -1.06 5.05
CA ILE A 1 -0.38 -0.46 3.86
C ILE A 1 0.56 0.60 3.31
N PHE A 2 0.93 0.49 2.06
CA PHE A 2 1.81 1.45 1.40
C PHE A 2 1.20 1.95 0.11
N GLN A 3 1.15 3.27 -0.06
CA GLN A 3 0.74 3.89 -1.32
C GLN A 3 1.95 4.55 -1.96
N PRO A 4 2.44 4.04 -3.10
CA PRO A 4 3.52 4.72 -3.83
C PRO A 4 3.04 6.09 -4.32
N HIS A 5 3.96 7.04 -4.33
CA HIS A 5 3.70 8.40 -4.77
C HIS A 5 4.58 8.71 -5.97
N LEU A 6 3.95 9.16 -7.06
CA LEU A 6 4.56 9.45 -8.35
C LEU A 6 5.06 8.20 -9.09
N TYR A 7 4.78 8.16 -10.38
CA TYR A 7 5.24 7.07 -11.24
C TYR A 7 6.77 7.04 -11.35
N SER A 8 7.39 8.22 -11.50
CA SER A 8 8.83 8.31 -11.63
C SER A 8 9.57 7.79 -10.40
N ARG A 9 9.11 8.12 -9.21
CA ARG A 9 9.72 7.63 -7.97
C ARG A 9 9.52 6.14 -7.80
N THR A 10 8.34 5.65 -8.15
CA THR A 10 8.06 4.21 -8.08
C THR A 10 9.01 3.44 -8.99
N ARG A 11 9.19 3.91 -10.23
CA ARG A 11 10.12 3.31 -11.19
C ARG A 11 11.55 3.30 -10.65
N ASP A 12 12.01 4.46 -10.16
CA ASP A 12 13.43 4.62 -9.81
C ASP A 12 13.80 3.94 -8.49
N PHE A 13 12.85 3.80 -7.57
CA PHE A 13 13.12 3.30 -6.21
C PHE A 13 12.36 2.02 -5.87
N ALA A 14 11.87 1.30 -6.88
CA ALA A 14 11.06 0.10 -6.64
C ALA A 14 11.80 -0.94 -5.79
N ALA A 15 13.09 -1.15 -6.05
CA ALA A 15 13.89 -2.14 -5.30
C ALA A 15 14.06 -1.73 -3.84
N GLU A 16 14.29 -0.45 -3.59
CA GLU A 16 14.46 0.08 -2.23
C GLU A 16 13.14 0.01 -1.45
N PHE A 17 12.02 0.35 -2.09
CA PHE A 17 10.71 0.20 -1.46
C PHE A 17 10.44 -1.26 -1.11
N ALA A 18 10.72 -2.18 -2.03
CA ALA A 18 10.51 -3.60 -1.79
C ALA A 18 11.36 -4.10 -0.61
N ALA A 19 12.61 -3.68 -0.53
CA ALA A 19 13.49 -4.09 0.56
C ALA A 19 12.99 -3.61 1.92
N VAL A 20 12.47 -2.38 1.99
CA VAL A 20 11.92 -1.84 3.24
C VAL A 20 10.64 -2.59 3.61
N LEU A 21 9.75 -2.81 2.64
CA LEU A 21 8.47 -3.48 2.89
C LEU A 21 8.64 -4.95 3.26
N ASP A 22 9.76 -5.58 2.88
CA ASP A 22 10.05 -6.96 3.27
C ASP A 22 10.28 -7.14 4.77
N ASN A 23 10.42 -6.05 5.52
CA ASN A 23 10.49 -6.11 6.98
C ASN A 23 9.13 -6.32 7.65
N LEU A 24 8.05 -6.24 6.88
CA LEU A 24 6.70 -6.42 7.40
C LEU A 24 6.29 -7.88 7.37
N ASP A 25 5.33 -8.24 8.22
CA ASP A 25 4.74 -9.59 8.19
C ASP A 25 3.78 -9.72 7.02
N GLU A 26 3.03 -8.67 6.75
CA GLU A 26 2.10 -8.61 5.64
C GLU A 26 2.13 -7.20 5.04
N ALA A 27 2.16 -7.12 3.72
CA ALA A 27 2.17 -5.83 3.01
C ALA A 27 1.00 -5.75 2.04
N ILE A 28 0.30 -4.63 2.10
CA ILE A 28 -0.77 -4.30 1.14
C ILE A 28 -0.36 -3.02 0.44
N LEU A 29 -0.27 -3.08 -0.89
CA LEU A 29 0.05 -1.90 -1.69
C LEU A 29 -1.22 -1.37 -2.35
N LEU A 30 -1.34 -0.05 -2.37
CA LEU A 30 -2.38 0.63 -3.12
C LEU A 30 -1.81 1.05 -4.47
N ASP A 31 -2.68 1.44 -5.39
CA ASP A 31 -2.26 1.98 -6.66
C ASP A 31 -1.44 3.26 -6.47
N ILE A 32 -0.56 3.54 -7.42
CA ILE A 32 0.29 4.73 -7.38
C ILE A 32 -0.58 5.99 -7.35
N TYR A 33 -0.25 6.91 -6.45
CA TYR A 33 -0.85 8.24 -6.44
C TYR A 33 -0.07 9.12 -7.42
N PRO A 34 -0.69 9.50 -8.56
CA PRO A 34 0.07 10.14 -9.66
C PRO A 34 0.42 11.60 -9.40
N ALA A 35 -0.30 12.26 -8.50
CA ALA A 35 -0.19 13.70 -8.29
C ALA A 35 -0.39 14.44 -9.62
N ARG A 36 0.67 15.06 -10.15
CA ARG A 36 0.59 15.80 -11.42
C ARG A 36 1.25 15.05 -12.58
N GLU A 37 1.74 13.86 -12.33
CA GLU A 37 2.39 13.09 -13.38
C GLU A 37 1.37 12.38 -14.26
N LEU A 38 1.73 12.20 -15.53
CA LEU A 38 1.00 11.29 -16.41
C LEU A 38 1.49 9.87 -16.15
N PRO A 39 0.62 8.85 -16.34
CA PRO A 39 1.04 7.46 -16.18
C PRO A 39 2.24 7.14 -17.08
N ILE A 40 3.17 6.36 -16.54
CA ILE A 40 4.32 5.84 -17.29
C ILE A 40 4.01 4.38 -17.61
N GLU A 41 4.11 4.02 -18.89
CA GLU A 41 3.81 2.66 -19.33
C GLU A 41 4.66 1.63 -18.58
N GLY A 42 4.02 0.58 -18.08
CA GLY A 42 4.69 -0.48 -17.35
C GLY A 42 5.00 -0.17 -15.89
N VAL A 43 4.70 1.04 -15.42
CA VAL A 43 4.96 1.44 -14.03
C VAL A 43 3.68 1.39 -13.22
N THR A 44 3.60 0.41 -12.33
CA THR A 44 2.48 0.21 -11.41
C THR A 44 3.05 -0.21 -10.05
N SER A 45 2.18 -0.31 -9.05
CA SER A 45 2.59 -0.87 -7.76
C SER A 45 3.09 -2.31 -7.89
N GLY A 46 2.69 -3.01 -8.96
CA GLY A 46 3.15 -4.37 -9.23
C GLY A 46 4.65 -4.49 -9.38
N ILE A 47 5.35 -3.47 -9.87
CA ILE A 47 6.81 -3.54 -10.00
C ILE A 47 7.51 -3.59 -8.64
N ILE A 48 6.91 -2.99 -7.60
CA ILE A 48 7.40 -3.13 -6.24
C ILE A 48 7.09 -4.53 -5.72
N LEU A 49 5.85 -4.98 -5.91
CA LEU A 49 5.38 -6.28 -5.44
C LEU A 49 6.25 -7.41 -5.95
N GLU A 50 6.60 -7.37 -7.24
CA GLU A 50 7.43 -8.40 -7.88
C GLU A 50 8.82 -8.50 -7.25
N LYS A 51 9.35 -7.42 -6.70
CA LYS A 51 10.67 -7.38 -6.09
C LYS A 51 10.64 -7.75 -4.61
N MET A 52 9.47 -7.83 -4.02
CA MET A 52 9.32 -8.19 -2.60
C MET A 52 9.46 -9.70 -2.41
N LYS A 53 10.09 -10.08 -1.30
CA LYS A 53 10.38 -11.48 -0.98
C LYS A 53 9.39 -12.10 -0.01
N ILE A 54 8.70 -11.29 0.80
CA ILE A 54 7.73 -11.82 1.75
C ILE A 54 6.58 -12.49 0.99
N ALA A 55 6.00 -13.53 1.60
CA ALA A 55 4.93 -14.29 0.97
C ALA A 55 3.58 -13.58 1.02
N ASP A 56 3.31 -12.89 2.11
CA ASP A 56 2.01 -12.26 2.36
C ASP A 56 2.00 -10.82 1.87
N LYS A 57 1.72 -10.65 0.60
CA LYS A 57 1.72 -9.36 -0.08
C LYS A 57 0.63 -9.34 -1.15
N LYS A 58 0.02 -8.17 -1.34
CA LYS A 58 -1.03 -8.01 -2.36
C LYS A 58 -1.23 -6.54 -2.70
N ILE A 59 -1.91 -6.30 -3.82
CA ILE A 59 -2.33 -4.97 -4.25
C ILE A 59 -3.85 -4.92 -4.16
N LEU A 60 -4.38 -3.89 -3.51
CA LEU A 60 -5.81 -3.70 -3.36
C LEU A 60 -6.19 -2.27 -3.70
N SER A 61 -7.43 -2.07 -4.15
CA SER A 61 -8.04 -0.75 -4.20
C SER A 61 -8.39 -0.31 -2.77
N LYS A 62 -8.68 0.97 -2.59
CA LYS A 62 -9.08 1.47 -1.26
C LYS A 62 -10.34 0.78 -0.75
N GLU A 63 -11.31 0.55 -1.63
CA GLU A 63 -12.56 -0.12 -1.29
C GLU A 63 -12.31 -1.57 -0.90
N ALA A 64 -11.50 -2.29 -1.67
CA ALA A 64 -11.15 -3.66 -1.38
C ALA A 64 -10.33 -3.77 -0.08
N LEU A 65 -9.49 -2.78 0.19
CA LEU A 65 -8.70 -2.72 1.42
C LEU A 65 -9.60 -2.72 2.65
N LEU A 66 -10.59 -1.84 2.69
CA LEU A 66 -11.48 -1.75 3.83
C LEU A 66 -12.28 -3.03 4.02
N ALA A 67 -12.78 -3.62 2.92
CA ALA A 67 -13.51 -4.88 2.97
C ALA A 67 -12.63 -6.03 3.48
N THR A 68 -11.38 -6.09 3.02
CA THR A 68 -10.44 -7.13 3.43
C THR A 68 -10.09 -7.02 4.91
N LEU A 69 -9.79 -5.81 5.38
CA LEU A 69 -9.40 -5.59 6.77
C LEU A 69 -10.54 -5.81 7.75
N ARG A 70 -11.77 -5.69 7.30
CA ARG A 70 -12.93 -5.95 8.14
C ARG A 70 -12.93 -7.36 8.70
N ASN A 71 -12.40 -8.32 7.93
CA ASN A 71 -12.33 -9.73 8.30
C ASN A 71 -10.91 -10.18 8.71
N HIS A 72 -9.98 -9.25 8.82
CA HIS A 72 -8.58 -9.53 9.10
C HIS A 72 -8.25 -9.26 10.56
N GLN A 73 -7.46 -10.13 11.18
CA GLN A 73 -6.95 -9.88 12.53
C GLN A 73 -5.65 -9.08 12.41
N THR A 74 -5.65 -7.92 13.04
CA THR A 74 -4.53 -6.99 12.95
C THR A 74 -4.10 -6.55 14.33
N GLU A 75 -2.85 -6.81 14.70
CA GLU A 75 -2.30 -6.35 15.98
C GLU A 75 -1.75 -4.92 15.83
N VAL A 76 -0.98 -4.68 14.78
CA VAL A 76 -0.41 -3.38 14.49
C VAL A 76 -0.65 -3.08 13.01
N LEU A 77 -1.28 -1.95 12.73
CA LEU A 77 -1.53 -1.49 11.37
C LEU A 77 -0.74 -0.21 11.11
N LEU A 78 0.15 -0.27 10.12
CA LEU A 78 0.97 0.86 9.72
C LEU A 78 0.55 1.34 8.34
N THR A 79 0.36 2.64 8.18
CA THR A 79 0.08 3.25 6.88
C THR A 79 1.26 4.12 6.49
N MET A 80 1.72 3.97 5.26
CA MET A 80 2.88 4.70 4.73
C MET A 80 2.57 5.25 3.35
N GLY A 81 3.02 6.46 3.09
CA GLY A 81 2.88 7.06 1.78
C GLY A 81 2.57 8.55 1.85
N ALA A 82 2.64 9.18 0.68
CA ALA A 82 2.24 10.58 0.50
C ALA A 82 1.22 10.61 -0.63
N GLY A 83 0.06 11.14 -0.38
CA GLY A 83 -1.00 11.16 -1.35
C GLY A 83 -2.33 11.08 -0.65
N ASP A 84 -3.31 10.42 -1.25
CA ASP A 84 -4.64 10.36 -0.67
C ASP A 84 -4.83 9.22 0.33
N ILE A 85 -3.76 8.49 0.67
CA ILE A 85 -3.83 7.44 1.69
C ILE A 85 -4.25 7.98 3.06
N ASP A 86 -3.95 9.23 3.35
CA ASP A 86 -4.34 9.86 4.61
C ASP A 86 -5.87 9.93 4.76
N GLN A 87 -6.61 9.91 3.67
CA GLN A 87 -8.07 9.87 3.71
C GLN A 87 -8.62 8.55 4.26
N LEU A 88 -7.77 7.52 4.31
CA LEU A 88 -8.15 6.21 4.86
C LEU A 88 -7.94 6.10 6.36
N ILE A 89 -7.21 7.04 6.98
CA ILE A 89 -6.84 6.94 8.39
C ILE A 89 -8.08 6.87 9.28
N GLU A 90 -9.04 7.77 9.10
CA GLU A 90 -10.24 7.78 9.91
C GLU A 90 -11.12 6.54 9.67
N PRO A 91 -11.41 6.13 8.42
CA PRO A 91 -12.14 4.87 8.19
C PRO A 91 -11.44 3.65 8.78
N LEU A 92 -10.10 3.58 8.70
CA LEU A 92 -9.35 2.46 9.29
C LEU A 92 -9.41 2.47 10.81
N MET A 93 -9.29 3.63 11.42
CA MET A 93 -9.42 3.76 12.88
C MET A 93 -10.79 3.29 13.34
N ASN A 94 -11.84 3.72 12.66
CA ASN A 94 -13.20 3.32 13.00
C ASN A 94 -13.40 1.81 12.85
N LEU A 95 -12.84 1.23 11.78
CA LEU A 95 -12.91 -0.20 11.55
C LEU A 95 -12.23 -0.98 12.68
N LEU A 96 -11.04 -0.56 13.09
CA LEU A 96 -10.31 -1.21 14.18
C LEU A 96 -11.04 -1.08 15.51
N LYS A 97 -11.67 0.05 15.78
CA LYS A 97 -12.47 0.25 17.00
C LYS A 97 -13.68 -0.68 17.04
N GLU A 98 -14.32 -0.89 15.89
CA GLU A 98 -15.46 -1.81 15.80
C GLU A 98 -15.07 -3.24 16.15
N LYS A 99 -13.82 -3.62 15.86
CA LYS A 99 -13.31 -4.97 16.08
C LYS A 99 -12.85 -5.18 17.53
N MET A 100 -12.71 -4.13 18.29
CA MET A 100 -12.33 -4.20 19.68
C MET A 100 -13.58 -4.37 20.55
#